data_0304398d9c6676db6f0e8166cebb73e1
#
_entry.id   0304398d9c6676db6f0e8166cebb73e1
#
_cell.length_a   1.000
_cell.length_b   1.000
_cell.length_c   1.000
_cell.angle_alpha   90.00
_cell.angle_beta   90.00
_cell.angle_gamma   90.00
#
_symmetry.space_group_name_H-M   'P 1'
#
loop_
_entity.id
_entity.type
_entity.pdbx_description
1 polymer ?
#
loop_
_entity_poly.entity_id
_entity_poly.type
_entity_poly.pdbx_seq_one_letter_code
_entity_poly.pdbx_strand_id
1 'polypeptide(L)'
;SQHEQIECWNYAVEELSIKPNPMKKTTVKGSQFEQPLLEYNGACAGCGETPYAKLVTQLFGDRMMISNATGCSSIWAAGGSAMAYTANKEGNGPAWANSLFEDNAEYGLGMLIAVKTIRTRIANNVRKALESDMSEETKAVLQDWLDNMNVGEGTRDRANKLEKVLQNEDSEIAKKI
;
A
#
# COMPACT_ATOMS: atom_id res chain seq x y z
N SER A 1 4.71 29.94 -18.70
CA SER A 1 5.06 28.59 -18.26
C SER A 1 4.78 28.47 -16.76
N GLN A 2 4.35 27.31 -16.31
CA GLN A 2 4.11 27.04 -14.88
C GLN A 2 5.34 26.40 -14.19
N HIS A 3 6.50 26.42 -14.85
CA HIS A 3 7.72 25.82 -14.30
C HIS A 3 8.11 26.39 -12.92
N GLU A 4 7.89 27.66 -12.68
CA GLU A 4 8.15 28.30 -11.38
C GLU A 4 7.31 27.72 -10.24
N GLN A 5 6.17 27.10 -10.56
CA GLN A 5 5.29 26.48 -9.57
C GLN A 5 5.75 25.08 -9.16
N ILE A 6 6.64 24.46 -9.92
CA ILE A 6 7.15 23.10 -9.61
C ILE A 6 7.88 23.09 -8.26
N GLU A 7 8.72 24.10 -8.00
CA GLU A 7 9.44 24.21 -6.73
C GLU A 7 8.48 24.36 -5.54
N CYS A 8 7.45 25.19 -5.69
CA CYS A 8 6.42 25.35 -4.67
C CYS A 8 5.63 24.07 -4.44
N TRP A 9 5.31 23.32 -5.50
CA TRP A 9 4.64 22.04 -5.41
C TRP A 9 5.51 21.00 -4.71
N ASN A 10 6.76 20.85 -5.13
CA ASN A 10 7.69 19.90 -4.52
C ASN A 10 7.88 20.20 -3.03
N TYR A 11 8.07 21.48 -2.66
CA TYR A 11 8.14 21.88 -1.26
C TYR A 11 6.88 21.47 -0.48
N ALA A 12 5.69 21.70 -1.05
CA ALA A 12 4.43 21.36 -0.38
C ALA A 12 4.24 19.84 -0.21
N VAL A 13 4.66 19.05 -1.19
CA VAL A 13 4.49 17.59 -1.16
C VAL A 13 5.60 16.88 -0.40
N GLU A 14 6.85 17.32 -0.54
CA GLU A 14 8.04 16.61 -0.03
C GLU A 14 8.48 17.12 1.34
N GLU A 15 8.45 18.45 1.56
CA GLU A 15 9.07 19.07 2.75
C GLU A 15 8.07 19.30 3.90
N LEU A 16 6.83 19.69 3.59
CA LEU A 16 5.87 19.98 4.65
C LEU A 16 5.46 18.71 5.40
N SER A 17 5.44 18.81 6.71
CA SER A 17 4.98 17.71 7.56
C SER A 17 3.49 17.42 7.32
N ILE A 18 3.14 16.14 7.20
CA ILE A 18 1.75 15.70 7.17
C ILE A 18 1.15 15.93 8.56
N LYS A 19 0.07 16.70 8.62
CA LYS A 19 -0.67 16.89 9.88
C LYS A 19 -1.49 15.62 10.17
N PRO A 20 -1.60 15.22 11.45
CA PRO A 20 -2.47 14.13 11.83
C PRO A 20 -3.91 14.38 11.36
N ASN A 21 -4.56 13.35 10.85
CA ASN A 21 -5.96 13.45 10.46
C ASN A 21 -6.81 13.74 11.71
N PRO A 22 -7.57 14.84 11.74
CA PRO A 22 -8.38 15.23 12.91
C PRO A 22 -9.62 14.32 13.10
N MET A 23 -9.89 13.43 12.16
CA MET A 23 -11.07 12.57 12.14
C MET A 23 -10.70 11.13 11.78
N LYS A 24 -11.58 10.19 12.11
CA LYS A 24 -11.43 8.81 11.64
C LYS A 24 -11.47 8.76 10.12
N LYS A 25 -10.43 8.24 9.48
CA LYS A 25 -10.32 8.14 8.03
C LYS A 25 -11.42 7.29 7.36
N THR A 26 -12.07 6.43 8.11
CA THR A 26 -13.21 5.61 7.64
C THR A 26 -14.54 6.38 7.56
N THR A 27 -14.58 7.64 7.95
CA THR A 27 -15.75 8.51 7.73
C THR A 27 -15.61 9.25 6.42
N VAL A 28 -16.74 9.67 5.83
CA VAL A 28 -16.75 10.42 4.55
C VAL A 28 -15.86 11.66 4.64
N LYS A 29 -16.02 12.46 5.70
CA LYS A 29 -15.22 13.67 5.90
C LYS A 29 -13.76 13.35 6.22
N GLY A 30 -13.51 12.36 7.08
CA GLY A 30 -12.16 12.00 7.49
C GLY A 30 -11.31 11.46 6.35
N SER A 31 -11.89 10.69 5.42
CA SER A 31 -11.17 10.18 4.25
C SER A 31 -10.56 11.30 3.38
N GLN A 32 -11.20 12.48 3.37
CA GLN A 32 -10.75 13.60 2.55
C GLN A 32 -9.55 14.38 3.14
N PHE A 33 -9.15 14.07 4.37
CA PHE A 33 -7.89 14.57 4.94
C PHE A 33 -6.69 13.65 4.66
N GLU A 34 -6.93 12.45 4.10
CA GLU A 34 -5.87 11.56 3.67
C GLU A 34 -5.32 11.99 2.31
N GLN A 35 -4.02 11.81 2.10
CA GLN A 35 -3.39 12.10 0.80
C GLN A 35 -3.97 11.16 -0.28
N PRO A 36 -4.51 11.69 -1.37
CA PRO A 36 -4.87 10.87 -2.51
C PRO A 36 -3.61 10.40 -3.24
N LEU A 37 -3.54 9.11 -3.54
CA LEU A 37 -2.47 8.53 -4.35
C LEU A 37 -2.92 8.26 -5.79
N LEU A 38 -3.95 8.97 -6.24
CA LEU A 38 -4.35 9.16 -7.63
C LEU A 38 -4.35 10.66 -7.91
N GLU A 39 -3.40 11.11 -8.71
CA GLU A 39 -3.17 12.52 -9.03
C GLU A 39 -3.22 12.74 -10.54
N TYR A 40 -3.73 13.91 -10.96
CA TYR A 40 -3.67 14.38 -12.36
C TYR A 40 -4.11 13.32 -13.38
N ASN A 41 -5.22 12.63 -13.11
CA ASN A 41 -5.76 11.66 -14.05
C ASN A 41 -6.25 12.32 -15.34
N GLY A 42 -6.19 11.58 -16.45
CA GLY A 42 -6.63 12.03 -17.76
C GLY A 42 -8.11 11.77 -18.07
N ALA A 43 -8.97 11.65 -17.05
CA ALA A 43 -10.39 11.35 -17.24
C ALA A 43 -11.16 12.53 -17.87
N CYS A 44 -12.31 12.23 -18.46
CA CYS A 44 -13.22 13.23 -18.97
C CYS A 44 -13.76 14.14 -17.86
N ALA A 45 -14.08 15.38 -18.18
CA ALA A 45 -14.74 16.28 -17.24
C ALA A 45 -16.06 15.66 -16.73
N GLY A 46 -16.24 15.64 -15.40
CA GLY A 46 -17.42 15.02 -14.79
C GLY A 46 -17.41 13.49 -14.76
N CYS A 47 -16.26 12.84 -14.96
CA CYS A 47 -16.14 11.39 -14.84
C CYS A 47 -16.60 10.91 -13.44
N GLY A 48 -17.54 9.96 -13.40
CA GLY A 48 -18.05 9.39 -12.15
C GLY A 48 -17.18 8.29 -11.54
N GLU A 49 -16.15 7.81 -12.26
CA GLU A 49 -15.30 6.71 -11.82
C GLU A 49 -14.10 7.18 -10.98
N THR A 50 -13.42 8.22 -11.42
CA THR A 50 -12.19 8.70 -10.79
C THR A 50 -12.34 9.17 -9.33
N PRO A 51 -13.47 9.76 -8.90
CA PRO A 51 -13.69 10.07 -7.47
C PRO A 51 -13.64 8.83 -6.57
N TYR A 52 -14.17 7.69 -7.03
CA TYR A 52 -14.11 6.44 -6.26
C TYR A 52 -12.68 5.86 -6.24
N ALA A 53 -12.00 5.86 -7.38
CA ALA A 53 -10.61 5.44 -7.44
C ALA A 53 -9.73 6.29 -6.51
N LYS A 54 -9.91 7.61 -6.53
CA LYS A 54 -9.25 8.53 -5.59
C LYS A 54 -9.53 8.17 -4.13
N LEU A 55 -10.80 7.97 -3.76
CA LEU A 55 -11.20 7.61 -2.40
C LEU A 55 -10.55 6.30 -1.96
N VAL A 56 -10.53 5.29 -2.82
CA VAL A 56 -9.90 4.00 -2.50
C VAL A 56 -8.39 4.18 -2.26
N THR A 57 -7.71 5.03 -3.02
CA THR A 57 -6.29 5.33 -2.77
C THR A 57 -6.07 6.11 -1.48
N GLN A 58 -6.98 6.98 -1.07
CA GLN A 58 -6.91 7.68 0.22
C GLN A 58 -7.01 6.71 1.40
N LEU A 59 -7.80 5.64 1.26
CA LEU A 59 -8.01 4.66 2.33
C LEU A 59 -6.95 3.56 2.35
N PHE A 60 -6.48 3.12 1.18
CA PHE A 60 -5.68 1.90 1.03
C PHE A 60 -4.46 2.04 0.12
N GLY A 61 -4.27 3.19 -0.51
CA GLY A 61 -3.32 3.38 -1.60
C GLY A 61 -1.88 2.99 -1.28
N ASP A 62 -1.46 3.17 -0.03
CA ASP A 62 -0.13 2.82 0.47
C ASP A 62 0.21 1.32 0.43
N ARG A 63 -0.78 0.46 0.23
CA ARG A 63 -0.64 -1.00 0.28
C ARG A 63 -1.52 -1.75 -0.72
N MET A 64 -2.15 -1.05 -1.67
CA MET A 64 -3.04 -1.72 -2.62
C MET A 64 -2.30 -2.20 -3.85
N MET A 65 -2.77 -3.30 -4.39
CA MET A 65 -2.40 -3.83 -5.69
C MET A 65 -3.61 -3.75 -6.62
N ILE A 66 -3.41 -3.28 -7.82
CA ILE A 66 -4.47 -3.05 -8.81
C ILE A 66 -4.24 -3.95 -10.00
N SER A 67 -5.16 -4.89 -10.21
CA SER A 67 -5.30 -5.63 -11.45
C SER A 67 -6.31 -4.89 -12.32
N ASN A 68 -5.84 -4.22 -13.36
CA ASN A 68 -6.66 -3.39 -14.23
C ASN A 68 -6.90 -4.08 -15.57
N ALA A 69 -8.11 -3.98 -16.10
CA ALA A 69 -8.42 -4.39 -17.47
C ALA A 69 -8.30 -3.20 -18.42
N THR A 70 -7.93 -3.43 -19.66
CA THR A 70 -7.87 -2.39 -20.69
C THR A 70 -9.22 -1.73 -20.89
N GLY A 71 -9.29 -0.44 -20.64
CA GLY A 71 -10.50 0.37 -20.72
C GLY A 71 -10.21 1.81 -20.26
N CYS A 72 -11.24 2.54 -19.83
CA CYS A 72 -11.08 3.91 -19.34
C CYS A 72 -10.08 4.03 -18.18
N SER A 73 -10.10 3.08 -17.27
CA SER A 73 -9.16 3.07 -16.13
C SER A 73 -7.69 2.90 -16.53
N SER A 74 -7.41 2.25 -17.67
CA SER A 74 -6.05 2.24 -18.25
C SER A 74 -5.70 3.60 -18.84
N ILE A 75 -6.66 4.26 -19.46
CA ILE A 75 -6.43 5.51 -20.19
C ILE A 75 -6.21 6.67 -19.22
N TRP A 76 -7.11 6.86 -18.25
CA TRP A 76 -6.96 7.95 -17.29
C TRP A 76 -5.90 7.71 -16.21
N ALA A 77 -5.51 6.44 -15.95
CA ALA A 77 -4.47 6.11 -14.97
C ALA A 77 -3.06 6.04 -15.57
N ALA A 78 -2.92 5.59 -16.81
CA ALA A 78 -1.60 5.34 -17.42
C ALA A 78 -1.58 5.73 -18.91
N GLY A 79 -2.51 6.56 -19.34
CA GLY A 79 -2.58 7.05 -20.70
C GLY A 79 -1.51 8.07 -21.04
N GLY A 80 -0.82 7.86 -22.15
CA GLY A 80 0.19 8.79 -22.60
C GLY A 80 1.50 8.71 -21.82
N SER A 81 2.03 9.85 -21.41
CA SER A 81 3.36 9.99 -20.82
C SER A 81 3.36 10.05 -19.27
N ALA A 82 2.21 9.95 -18.63
CA ALA A 82 2.09 10.14 -17.18
C ALA A 82 1.25 9.05 -16.52
N MET A 83 1.76 8.52 -15.42
CA MET A 83 1.02 7.66 -14.49
C MET A 83 0.29 8.55 -13.48
N ALA A 84 -1.03 8.36 -13.32
CA ALA A 84 -1.81 9.13 -12.35
C ALA A 84 -1.65 8.63 -10.90
N TYR A 85 -1.30 7.37 -10.71
CA TYR A 85 -1.00 6.85 -9.39
C TYR A 85 0.39 7.30 -8.94
N THR A 86 0.49 7.68 -7.66
CA THR A 86 1.71 8.17 -7.04
C THR A 86 2.00 7.46 -5.72
N ALA A 87 3.15 7.75 -5.13
CA ALA A 87 3.55 7.24 -3.82
C ALA A 87 3.46 8.33 -2.75
N ASN A 88 3.31 7.92 -1.50
CA ASN A 88 3.42 8.81 -0.35
C ASN A 88 4.89 9.14 -0.05
N LYS A 89 5.13 9.96 0.99
CA LYS A 89 6.49 10.36 1.41
C LYS A 89 7.41 9.20 1.81
N GLU A 90 6.84 8.09 2.24
CA GLU A 90 7.59 6.88 2.58
C GLU A 90 7.87 5.98 1.35
N GLY A 91 7.52 6.43 0.16
CA GLY A 91 7.72 5.68 -1.07
C GLY A 91 6.71 4.56 -1.31
N ASN A 92 5.61 4.53 -0.54
CA ASN A 92 4.56 3.52 -0.71
C ASN A 92 3.40 4.08 -1.52
N GLY A 93 2.92 3.30 -2.48
CA GLY A 93 1.80 3.66 -3.34
C GLY A 93 1.19 2.45 -4.03
N PRO A 94 0.11 2.65 -4.81
CA PRO A 94 -0.53 1.55 -5.52
C PRO A 94 0.41 0.86 -6.51
N ALA A 95 0.50 -0.46 -6.44
CA ALA A 95 1.11 -1.28 -7.47
C ALA A 95 0.05 -1.54 -8.55
N TRP A 96 0.22 -0.90 -9.71
CA TRP A 96 -0.72 -0.98 -10.81
C TRP A 96 -0.16 -1.84 -11.95
N ALA A 97 -0.98 -2.76 -12.43
CA ALA A 97 -0.66 -3.54 -13.61
C ALA A 97 -1.92 -3.73 -14.46
N ASN A 98 -1.75 -3.76 -15.78
CA ASN A 98 -2.83 -3.92 -16.74
C ASN A 98 -2.76 -5.27 -17.43
N SER A 99 -3.92 -5.87 -17.62
CA SER A 99 -4.09 -7.05 -18.47
C SER A 99 -5.20 -6.84 -19.49
N LEU A 100 -5.48 -7.81 -20.31
CA LEU A 100 -6.61 -7.76 -21.21
C LEU A 100 -7.93 -7.95 -20.45
N PHE A 101 -9.03 -7.47 -21.02
CA PHE A 101 -10.34 -7.65 -20.41
C PHE A 101 -10.69 -9.12 -20.22
N GLU A 102 -10.29 -9.93 -21.18
CA GLU A 102 -10.61 -11.37 -21.27
C GLU A 102 -9.93 -12.20 -20.16
N ASP A 103 -8.78 -11.76 -19.66
CA ASP A 103 -7.97 -12.50 -18.69
C ASP A 103 -7.80 -11.80 -17.33
N ASN A 104 -8.48 -10.67 -17.13
CA ASN A 104 -8.26 -9.87 -15.94
C ASN A 104 -8.71 -10.54 -14.64
N ALA A 105 -9.72 -11.40 -14.70
CA ALA A 105 -10.19 -12.15 -13.54
C ALA A 105 -9.14 -13.15 -13.07
N GLU A 106 -8.53 -13.88 -13.98
CA GLU A 106 -7.46 -14.86 -13.72
C GLU A 106 -6.19 -14.14 -13.23
N TYR A 107 -5.87 -13.01 -13.85
CA TYR A 107 -4.74 -12.18 -13.44
C TYR A 107 -4.89 -11.68 -12.01
N GLY A 108 -6.04 -11.10 -11.67
CA GLY A 108 -6.36 -10.65 -10.32
C GLY A 108 -6.36 -11.77 -9.28
N LEU A 109 -6.89 -12.93 -9.66
CA LEU A 109 -6.84 -14.14 -8.83
C LEU A 109 -5.40 -14.60 -8.60
N GLY A 110 -4.57 -14.58 -9.65
CA GLY A 110 -3.15 -14.91 -9.54
C GLY A 110 -2.40 -14.01 -8.56
N MET A 111 -2.63 -12.68 -8.63
CA MET A 111 -2.08 -11.72 -7.67
C MET A 111 -2.51 -12.01 -6.23
N LEU A 112 -3.79 -12.31 -6.02
CA LEU A 112 -4.31 -12.65 -4.68
C LEU A 112 -3.68 -13.94 -4.13
N ILE A 113 -3.57 -14.98 -4.98
CA ILE A 113 -2.94 -16.25 -4.59
C ILE A 113 -1.47 -16.04 -4.24
N ALA A 114 -0.74 -15.25 -5.03
CA ALA A 114 0.66 -14.93 -4.76
C ALA A 114 0.85 -14.27 -3.39
N VAL A 115 0.05 -13.24 -3.09
CA VAL A 115 0.08 -12.54 -1.78
C VAL A 115 -0.26 -13.51 -0.64
N LYS A 116 -1.30 -14.32 -0.79
CA LYS A 116 -1.69 -15.32 0.24
C LYS A 116 -0.58 -16.35 0.48
N THR A 117 0.07 -16.81 -0.59
CA THR A 117 1.16 -17.77 -0.51
C THR A 117 2.36 -17.19 0.23
N ILE A 118 2.75 -15.96 -0.10
CA ILE A 118 3.83 -15.25 0.59
C ILE A 118 3.50 -15.09 2.08
N ARG A 119 2.31 -14.63 2.42
CA ARG A 119 1.87 -14.47 3.82
C ARG A 119 1.85 -15.79 4.58
N THR A 120 1.40 -16.86 3.96
CA THR A 120 1.42 -18.21 4.56
C THR A 120 2.86 -18.67 4.81
N ARG A 121 3.77 -18.43 3.86
CA ARG A 121 5.20 -18.75 4.03
C ARG A 121 5.80 -17.98 5.20
N ILE A 122 5.55 -16.68 5.30
CA ILE A 122 5.99 -15.83 6.41
C ILE A 122 5.43 -16.39 7.73
N ALA A 123 4.14 -16.66 7.81
CA ALA A 123 3.52 -17.21 9.03
C ALA A 123 4.14 -18.55 9.46
N ASN A 124 4.47 -19.41 8.50
CA ASN A 124 5.15 -20.69 8.80
C ASN A 124 6.58 -20.47 9.33
N ASN A 125 7.31 -19.49 8.77
CA ASN A 125 8.63 -19.13 9.27
C ASN A 125 8.56 -18.50 10.67
N VAL A 126 7.56 -17.66 10.92
CA VAL A 126 7.29 -17.08 12.25
C VAL A 126 7.03 -18.19 13.29
N ARG A 127 6.21 -19.19 12.96
CA ARG A 127 5.97 -20.34 13.88
C ARG A 127 7.27 -21.07 14.21
N LYS A 128 8.11 -21.33 13.21
CA LYS A 128 9.43 -21.96 13.43
C LYS A 128 10.35 -21.06 14.25
N ALA A 129 10.30 -19.75 14.06
CA ALA A 129 11.09 -18.79 14.83
C ALA A 129 10.67 -18.75 16.30
N LEU A 130 9.39 -18.88 16.60
CA LEU A 130 8.87 -18.98 17.98
C LEU A 130 9.39 -20.21 18.73
N GLU A 131 9.71 -21.30 18.02
CA GLU A 131 10.30 -22.52 18.58
C GLU A 131 11.83 -22.44 18.71
N SER A 132 12.47 -21.41 18.17
CA SER A 132 13.92 -21.24 18.18
C SER A 132 14.40 -20.44 19.40
N ASP A 133 15.73 -20.35 19.56
CA ASP A 133 16.37 -19.61 20.64
C ASP A 133 16.51 -18.12 20.33
N MET A 134 15.38 -17.45 20.20
CA MET A 134 15.28 -15.99 20.04
C MET A 134 14.94 -15.32 21.36
N SER A 135 15.18 -14.00 21.43
CA SER A 135 14.84 -13.21 22.61
C SER A 135 13.33 -13.24 22.90
N GLU A 136 12.94 -13.17 24.16
CA GLU A 136 11.51 -13.13 24.54
C GLU A 136 10.80 -11.89 23.98
N GLU A 137 11.53 -10.78 23.82
CA GLU A 137 11.01 -9.58 23.20
C GLU A 137 10.67 -9.82 21.72
N THR A 138 11.57 -10.44 20.98
CA THR A 138 11.35 -10.82 19.57
C THR A 138 10.19 -11.79 19.45
N LYS A 139 10.12 -12.83 20.29
CA LYS A 139 9.01 -13.78 20.30
C LYS A 139 7.66 -13.12 20.56
N ALA A 140 7.59 -12.15 21.47
CA ALA A 140 6.34 -11.42 21.74
C ALA A 140 5.85 -10.65 20.51
N VAL A 141 6.75 -10.00 19.77
CA VAL A 141 6.40 -9.28 18.52
C VAL A 141 5.98 -10.24 17.40
N LEU A 142 6.68 -11.37 17.26
CA LEU A 142 6.34 -12.44 16.31
C LEU A 142 4.94 -13.00 16.57
N GLN A 143 4.63 -13.26 17.86
CA GLN A 143 3.32 -13.76 18.27
C GLN A 143 2.21 -12.74 18.01
N ASP A 144 2.41 -11.44 18.38
CA ASP A 144 1.43 -10.38 18.10
C ASP A 144 1.14 -10.26 16.61
N TRP A 145 2.17 -10.35 15.76
CA TRP A 145 1.98 -10.32 14.31
C TRP A 145 1.18 -11.54 13.83
N LEU A 146 1.50 -12.73 14.31
CA LEU A 146 0.83 -13.97 13.91
C LEU A 146 -0.65 -13.98 14.29
N ASP A 147 -0.98 -13.55 15.51
CA ASP A 147 -2.34 -13.50 16.03
C ASP A 147 -3.21 -12.46 15.29
N ASN A 148 -2.58 -11.38 14.82
CA ASN A 148 -3.26 -10.27 14.18
C ASN A 148 -3.04 -10.20 12.65
N MET A 149 -2.45 -11.22 12.03
CA MET A 149 -2.11 -11.17 10.60
C MET A 149 -3.31 -10.93 9.66
N ASN A 150 -4.52 -11.21 10.12
CA ASN A 150 -5.76 -10.99 9.36
C ASN A 150 -6.55 -9.76 9.82
N VAL A 151 -6.04 -9.00 10.79
CA VAL A 151 -6.66 -7.78 11.28
C VAL A 151 -6.07 -6.59 10.53
N GLY A 152 -6.89 -5.87 9.77
CA GLY A 152 -6.43 -4.75 8.94
C GLY A 152 -5.94 -3.55 9.74
N GLU A 153 -6.53 -3.27 10.90
CA GLU A 153 -6.15 -2.15 11.76
C GLU A 153 -4.80 -2.42 12.44
N GLY A 154 -3.89 -1.44 12.38
CA GLY A 154 -2.56 -1.54 12.97
C GLY A 154 -1.58 -2.46 12.22
N THR A 155 -1.93 -2.98 11.04
CA THR A 155 -1.08 -3.89 10.26
C THR A 155 0.30 -3.29 9.96
N ARG A 156 0.36 -2.01 9.61
CA ARG A 156 1.62 -1.32 9.29
C ARG A 156 2.52 -1.22 10.52
N ASP A 157 1.96 -0.81 11.66
CA ASP A 157 2.73 -0.67 12.89
C ASP A 157 3.30 -2.01 13.35
N ARG A 158 2.52 -3.09 13.19
CA ARG A 158 2.99 -4.46 13.48
C ARG A 158 4.09 -4.90 12.52
N ALA A 159 3.94 -4.61 11.22
CA ALA A 159 4.98 -4.93 10.24
C ALA A 159 6.28 -4.16 10.53
N ASN A 160 6.21 -2.87 10.82
CA ASN A 160 7.36 -2.05 11.17
C ASN A 160 8.05 -2.52 12.46
N LYS A 161 7.28 -2.95 13.47
CA LYS A 161 7.84 -3.54 14.71
C LYS A 161 8.53 -4.87 14.42
N LEU A 162 7.90 -5.72 13.62
CA LEU A 162 8.45 -7.00 13.22
C LEU A 162 9.77 -6.82 12.48
N GLU A 163 9.81 -5.96 11.48
CA GLU A 163 11.03 -5.66 10.73
C GLU A 163 12.16 -5.17 11.65
N LYS A 164 11.86 -4.26 12.56
CA LYS A 164 12.84 -3.73 13.53
C LYS A 164 13.48 -4.80 14.41
N VAL A 165 12.69 -5.71 14.97
CA VAL A 165 13.24 -6.76 15.84
C VAL A 165 14.02 -7.80 15.05
N LEU A 166 13.57 -8.13 13.81
CA LEU A 166 14.26 -9.08 12.95
C LEU A 166 15.60 -8.56 12.43
N GLN A 167 15.73 -7.25 12.20
CA GLN A 167 17.01 -6.63 11.81
C GLN A 167 18.11 -6.81 12.87
N ASN A 168 17.74 -6.97 14.13
CA ASN A 168 18.66 -7.19 15.24
C ASN A 168 18.96 -8.68 15.52
N GLU A 169 18.29 -9.59 14.82
CA GLU A 169 18.46 -11.05 14.99
C GLU A 169 19.31 -11.63 13.86
N ASP A 170 20.50 -12.09 14.17
CA ASP A 170 21.38 -12.75 13.19
C ASP A 170 21.09 -14.26 13.11
N SER A 171 19.90 -14.61 12.66
CA SER A 171 19.51 -15.99 12.43
C SER A 171 19.03 -16.22 11.00
N GLU A 172 19.28 -17.44 10.47
CA GLU A 172 18.82 -17.84 9.14
C GLU A 172 17.28 -17.83 9.01
N ILE A 173 16.56 -18.00 10.11
CA ILE A 173 15.10 -17.94 10.13
C ILE A 173 14.63 -16.50 10.07
N ALA A 174 15.26 -15.57 10.81
CA ALA A 174 14.95 -14.16 10.77
C ALA A 174 15.09 -13.57 9.34
N LYS A 175 16.13 -13.97 8.62
CA LYS A 175 16.35 -13.57 7.22
C LYS A 175 15.30 -14.08 6.22
N LYS A 176 14.49 -15.07 6.60
CA LYS A 176 13.42 -15.67 5.77
C LYS A 176 12.02 -15.16 6.11
N ILE A 177 11.86 -14.35 7.14
CA ILE A 177 10.64 -13.69 7.54
C ILE A 177 10.58 -12.32 6.88
#